data_4e8a1364a9e292737d5a676f6a22a977
#
_entry.id   4e8a1364a9e292737d5a676f6a22a977
#
_cell.length_a   1.000
_cell.length_b   1.000
_cell.length_c   1.000
_cell.angle_alpha   90.00
_cell.angle_beta   90.00
_cell.angle_gamma   90.00
#
_symmetry.space_group_name_H-M   'P 1'
#
loop_
_entity.id
_entity.type
_entity.pdbx_description
1 polymer ?
#
loop_
_entity_poly.entity_id
_entity_poly.type
_entity_poly.pdbx_seq_one_letter_code
_entity_poly.pdbx_strand_id
1 'polypeptide(L)'
;FAQFANMFVNMIGSFLNAEEYQETMSQLTDGKSMFFLIVCMGIIAPLAEEIVFRWLIYLRLRDYMRSGEAIVISGLFFGIYHGNLVQGVYASILGCLFAYFLEQTGSLWTSVLLHMGANIWSLVLPELAAWLLDRYPMGIAVMLVLLLTGMCAGISYFRNRTDTEQRRII
;
A
#
# COMPACT_ATOMS: atom_id res chain seq x y z
N PHE A 1 2.50 -1.38 7.43
CA PHE A 1 1.11 -0.89 7.41
C PHE A 1 0.27 -1.62 6.36
N ALA A 2 0.74 -1.70 5.09
CA ALA A 2 0.03 -2.38 3.99
C ALA A 2 -0.38 -3.82 4.34
N GLN A 3 0.49 -4.59 5.01
CA GLN A 3 0.20 -5.96 5.42
C GLN A 3 -0.85 -6.05 6.53
N PHE A 4 -0.87 -5.11 7.48
CA PHE A 4 -1.94 -5.07 8.48
C PHE A 4 -3.27 -4.68 7.86
N ALA A 5 -3.29 -3.74 6.92
CA ALA A 5 -4.48 -3.41 6.15
C ALA A 5 -4.96 -4.62 5.34
N ASN A 6 -4.07 -5.33 4.65
CA ASN A 6 -4.40 -6.55 3.91
C ASN A 6 -4.90 -7.68 4.83
N MET A 7 -4.25 -7.91 5.97
CA MET A 7 -4.66 -8.91 6.97
C MET A 7 -6.03 -8.55 7.57
N PHE A 8 -6.29 -7.28 7.86
CA PHE A 8 -7.58 -6.79 8.33
C PHE A 8 -8.67 -6.98 7.27
N VAL A 9 -8.39 -6.65 6.01
CA VAL A 9 -9.32 -6.83 4.89
C VAL A 9 -9.57 -8.32 4.60
N ASN A 10 -8.55 -9.19 4.69
CA ASN A 10 -8.75 -10.64 4.57
C ASN A 10 -9.58 -11.22 5.73
N MET A 11 -9.45 -10.66 6.93
CA MET A 11 -10.31 -11.04 8.07
C MET A 11 -11.76 -10.61 7.83
N ILE A 12 -12.00 -9.46 7.22
CA ILE A 12 -13.33 -8.98 6.80
C ILE A 12 -13.75 -9.66 5.49
N GLY A 13 -12.81 -10.11 4.67
CA GLY A 13 -13.05 -10.72 3.36
C GLY A 13 -13.89 -12.00 3.39
N SER A 14 -13.92 -12.71 4.53
CA SER A 14 -14.90 -13.78 4.76
C SER A 14 -16.36 -13.27 4.73
N PHE A 15 -16.57 -11.98 4.89
CA PHE A 15 -17.87 -11.30 4.75
C PHE A 15 -18.05 -10.60 3.40
N LEU A 16 -16.99 -10.42 2.60
CA LEU A 16 -16.95 -9.61 1.38
C LEU A 16 -16.65 -10.41 0.10
N ASN A 17 -17.04 -11.66 0.02
CA ASN A 17 -16.85 -12.47 -1.21
C ASN A 17 -15.36 -12.56 -1.66
N ALA A 18 -14.49 -12.98 -0.75
CA ALA A 18 -13.05 -13.11 -1.01
C ALA A 18 -12.70 -14.09 -2.15
N GLU A 19 -13.62 -14.96 -2.55
CA GLU A 19 -13.44 -15.93 -3.65
C GLU A 19 -13.15 -15.23 -4.97
N GLU A 20 -13.92 -14.19 -5.32
CA GLU A 20 -13.71 -13.40 -6.54
C GLU A 20 -12.33 -12.72 -6.56
N TYR A 21 -11.88 -12.20 -5.42
CA TYR A 21 -10.55 -11.63 -5.30
C TYR A 21 -9.46 -12.68 -5.48
N GLN A 22 -9.60 -13.85 -4.87
CA GLN A 22 -8.64 -14.95 -4.98
C GLN A 22 -8.55 -15.47 -6.43
N GLU A 23 -9.69 -15.62 -7.08
CA GLU A 23 -9.74 -16.03 -8.49
C GLU A 23 -9.07 -15.02 -9.40
N THR A 24 -9.34 -13.74 -9.24
CA THR A 24 -8.69 -12.66 -10.00
C THR A 24 -7.18 -12.66 -9.77
N MET A 25 -6.72 -12.80 -8.54
CA MET A 25 -5.29 -12.85 -8.23
C MET A 25 -4.62 -14.09 -8.81
N SER A 26 -5.25 -15.27 -8.75
CA SER A 26 -4.70 -16.48 -9.36
C SER A 26 -4.56 -16.32 -10.87
N GLN A 27 -5.56 -15.81 -11.58
CA GLN A 27 -5.48 -15.56 -13.02
C GLN A 27 -4.35 -14.59 -13.39
N LEU A 28 -4.05 -13.62 -12.53
CA LEU A 28 -2.97 -12.65 -12.75
C LEU A 28 -1.58 -13.24 -12.46
N THR A 29 -1.47 -14.19 -11.54
CA THR A 29 -0.18 -14.69 -11.04
C THR A 29 0.20 -16.07 -11.55
N ASP A 30 -0.76 -16.95 -11.83
CA ASP A 30 -0.50 -18.33 -12.21
C ASP A 30 0.35 -18.46 -13.47
N GLY A 31 1.34 -19.33 -13.39
CA GLY A 31 2.27 -19.61 -14.49
C GLY A 31 3.31 -18.50 -14.77
N LYS A 32 3.30 -17.41 -14.01
CA LYS A 32 4.27 -16.31 -14.18
C LYS A 32 5.42 -16.41 -13.19
N SER A 33 6.62 -16.03 -13.63
CA SER A 33 7.77 -16.01 -12.72
C SER A 33 7.66 -14.88 -11.71
N MET A 34 8.17 -15.07 -10.50
CA MET A 34 8.21 -14.03 -9.45
C MET A 34 8.91 -12.76 -9.94
N PHE A 35 9.98 -12.88 -10.73
CA PHE A 35 10.67 -11.74 -11.32
C PHE A 35 9.74 -10.92 -12.22
N PHE A 36 8.98 -11.58 -13.08
CA PHE A 36 8.00 -10.90 -13.96
C PHE A 36 6.92 -10.18 -13.15
N LEU A 37 6.39 -10.83 -12.12
CA LEU A 37 5.38 -10.23 -11.24
C LEU A 37 5.93 -9.00 -10.50
N ILE A 38 7.15 -9.07 -9.97
CA ILE A 38 7.80 -7.93 -9.31
C ILE A 38 7.98 -6.76 -10.29
N VAL A 39 8.44 -7.01 -11.50
CA VAL A 39 8.64 -5.95 -12.49
C VAL A 39 7.31 -5.32 -12.90
N CYS A 40 6.32 -6.14 -13.26
CA CYS A 40 5.04 -5.62 -13.79
C CYS A 40 4.14 -5.06 -12.67
N MET A 41 3.88 -5.85 -11.62
CA MET A 41 2.94 -5.49 -10.56
C MET A 41 3.60 -4.73 -9.41
N GLY A 42 4.89 -4.98 -9.16
CA GLY A 42 5.63 -4.35 -8.09
C GLY A 42 6.24 -3.00 -8.45
N ILE A 43 6.54 -2.74 -9.73
CA ILE A 43 7.27 -1.54 -10.15
C ILE A 43 6.46 -0.74 -11.19
N ILE A 44 6.15 -1.35 -12.36
CA ILE A 44 5.56 -0.62 -13.49
C ILE A 44 4.14 -0.16 -13.17
N ALA A 45 3.28 -1.04 -12.65
CA ALA A 45 1.90 -0.69 -12.31
C ALA A 45 1.84 0.42 -11.24
N PRO A 46 2.53 0.32 -10.08
CA PRO A 46 2.58 1.39 -9.09
C PRO A 46 3.04 2.73 -9.66
N LEU A 47 4.06 2.74 -10.52
CA LEU A 47 4.53 3.97 -11.14
C LEU A 47 3.44 4.63 -12.01
N ALA A 48 2.79 3.85 -12.87
CA ALA A 48 1.71 4.35 -13.71
C ALA A 48 0.51 4.83 -12.90
N GLU A 49 0.12 4.08 -11.87
CA GLU A 49 -0.99 4.40 -10.99
C GLU A 49 -0.73 5.67 -10.17
N GLU A 50 0.48 5.86 -9.63
CA GLU A 50 0.80 7.09 -8.90
C GLU A 50 0.82 8.32 -9.83
N ILE A 51 1.25 8.19 -11.08
CA ILE A 51 1.13 9.27 -12.08
C ILE A 51 -0.35 9.64 -12.27
N VAL A 52 -1.24 8.67 -12.43
CA VAL A 52 -2.66 8.94 -12.65
C VAL A 52 -3.32 9.49 -11.37
N PHE A 53 -3.21 8.76 -10.26
CA PHE A 53 -4.00 9.07 -9.07
C PHE A 53 -3.42 10.18 -8.21
N ARG A 54 -2.08 10.38 -8.20
CA ARG A 54 -1.47 11.44 -7.38
C ARG A 54 -1.15 12.66 -8.21
N TRP A 55 -0.48 12.51 -9.35
CA TRP A 55 -0.11 13.67 -10.14
C TRP A 55 -1.28 14.26 -10.92
N LEU A 56 -2.10 13.44 -11.61
CA LEU A 56 -3.21 13.95 -12.42
C LEU A 56 -4.49 14.19 -11.60
N ILE A 57 -4.88 13.31 -10.68
CA ILE A 57 -6.13 13.43 -9.93
C ILE A 57 -5.92 14.22 -8.64
N TYR A 58 -5.08 13.73 -7.72
CA TYR A 58 -4.93 14.33 -6.41
C TYR A 58 -4.49 15.80 -6.47
N LEU A 59 -3.42 16.12 -7.22
CA LEU A 59 -2.94 17.49 -7.31
C LEU A 59 -3.97 18.43 -7.94
N ARG A 60 -4.78 17.95 -8.91
CA ARG A 60 -5.86 18.76 -9.46
C ARG A 60 -6.99 18.98 -8.48
N LEU A 61 -7.37 17.96 -7.70
CA LEU A 61 -8.37 18.14 -6.63
C LEU A 61 -7.89 19.17 -5.60
N ARG A 62 -6.59 19.16 -5.27
CA ARG A 62 -5.96 20.12 -4.36
C ARG A 62 -6.07 21.58 -4.80
N ASP A 63 -6.20 21.85 -6.10
CA ASP A 63 -6.40 23.22 -6.63
C ASP A 63 -7.80 23.77 -6.28
N TYR A 64 -8.78 22.90 -5.98
CA TYR A 64 -10.18 23.27 -5.81
C TYR A 64 -10.77 22.97 -4.42
N MET A 65 -10.09 22.15 -3.60
CA MET A 65 -10.60 21.72 -2.31
C MET A 65 -9.48 21.57 -1.26
N ARG A 66 -9.87 21.34 0.00
CA ARG A 66 -8.91 21.13 1.09
C ARG A 66 -8.14 19.83 0.89
N SER A 67 -6.88 19.77 1.35
CA SER A 67 -6.03 18.59 1.21
C SER A 67 -6.65 17.30 1.76
N GLY A 68 -7.33 17.37 2.91
CA GLY A 68 -8.01 16.21 3.47
C GLY A 68 -9.11 15.65 2.58
N GLU A 69 -9.93 16.53 1.98
CA GLU A 69 -10.99 16.14 1.04
C GLU A 69 -10.39 15.53 -0.24
N ALA A 70 -9.36 16.16 -0.79
CA ALA A 70 -8.65 15.67 -1.98
C ALA A 70 -7.99 14.31 -1.73
N ILE A 71 -7.40 14.08 -0.54
CA ILE A 71 -6.82 12.80 -0.12
C ILE A 71 -7.90 11.71 -0.16
N VAL A 72 -9.04 11.96 0.48
CA VAL A 72 -10.13 10.96 0.56
C VAL A 72 -10.69 10.66 -0.83
N ILE A 73 -10.99 11.68 -1.64
CA ILE A 73 -11.56 11.49 -2.97
C ILE A 73 -10.58 10.74 -3.89
N SER A 74 -9.31 11.14 -3.91
CA SER A 74 -8.29 10.45 -4.70
C SER A 74 -8.09 8.99 -4.26
N GLY A 75 -8.14 8.73 -2.93
CA GLY A 75 -8.08 7.38 -2.38
C GLY A 75 -9.27 6.52 -2.80
N LEU A 76 -10.48 7.08 -2.76
CA LEU A 76 -11.69 6.38 -3.20
C LEU A 76 -11.65 6.06 -4.70
N PHE A 77 -11.23 6.99 -5.55
CA PHE A 77 -11.05 6.71 -6.98
C PHE A 77 -10.02 5.61 -7.24
N PHE A 78 -8.94 5.61 -6.47
CA PHE A 78 -7.94 4.55 -6.54
C PHE A 78 -8.52 3.18 -6.17
N GLY A 79 -9.36 3.11 -5.14
CA GLY A 79 -10.06 1.88 -4.78
C GLY A 79 -11.08 1.41 -5.83
N ILE A 80 -11.91 2.32 -6.35
CA ILE A 80 -12.90 2.01 -7.38
C ILE A 80 -12.24 1.46 -8.65
N TYR A 81 -11.10 2.01 -9.03
CA TYR A 81 -10.32 1.56 -10.18
C TYR A 81 -9.98 0.06 -10.16
N HIS A 82 -9.82 -0.52 -8.98
CA HIS A 82 -9.45 -1.94 -8.84
C HIS A 82 -10.60 -2.92 -9.17
N GLY A 83 -11.85 -2.45 -9.29
CA GLY A 83 -12.98 -3.23 -9.79
C GLY A 83 -13.48 -4.37 -8.89
N ASN A 84 -12.81 -4.67 -7.79
CA ASN A 84 -13.17 -5.70 -6.82
C ASN A 84 -13.38 -5.06 -5.44
N LEU A 85 -14.44 -5.42 -4.73
CA LEU A 85 -14.82 -4.79 -3.47
C LEU A 85 -13.75 -4.94 -2.37
N VAL A 86 -13.19 -6.14 -2.23
CA VAL A 86 -12.16 -6.42 -1.21
C VAL A 86 -10.91 -5.59 -1.48
N GLN A 87 -10.43 -5.64 -2.73
CA GLN A 87 -9.28 -4.88 -3.16
C GLN A 87 -9.57 -3.37 -3.15
N GLY A 88 -10.78 -2.97 -3.51
CA GLY A 88 -11.22 -1.58 -3.51
C GLY A 88 -11.16 -0.93 -2.14
N VAL A 89 -11.63 -1.60 -1.08
CA VAL A 89 -11.53 -1.09 0.30
C VAL A 89 -10.07 -0.93 0.73
N TYR A 90 -9.27 -1.95 0.52
CA TYR A 90 -7.84 -1.95 0.83
C TYR A 90 -7.08 -0.87 0.05
N ALA A 91 -7.28 -0.80 -1.27
CA ALA A 91 -6.66 0.17 -2.13
C ALA A 91 -7.09 1.61 -1.80
N SER A 92 -8.36 1.85 -1.42
CA SER A 92 -8.81 3.17 -0.97
C SER A 92 -8.02 3.65 0.25
N ILE A 93 -7.81 2.78 1.25
CA ILE A 93 -7.05 3.12 2.46
C ILE A 93 -5.59 3.43 2.11
N LEU A 94 -4.94 2.58 1.32
CA LEU A 94 -3.57 2.83 0.86
C LEU A 94 -3.49 4.06 -0.03
N GLY A 95 -4.49 4.28 -0.87
CA GLY A 95 -4.60 5.46 -1.72
C GLY A 95 -4.63 6.76 -0.92
N CYS A 96 -5.42 6.82 0.14
CA CYS A 96 -5.41 7.94 1.07
C CYS A 96 -4.04 8.13 1.74
N LEU A 97 -3.40 7.04 2.15
CA LEU A 97 -2.08 7.08 2.77
C LEU A 97 -1.00 7.62 1.82
N PHE A 98 -0.98 7.15 0.58
CA PHE A 98 -0.02 7.61 -0.43
C PHE A 98 -0.22 9.09 -0.77
N ALA A 99 -1.48 9.55 -0.92
CA ALA A 99 -1.79 10.96 -1.12
C ALA A 99 -1.39 11.82 0.11
N TYR A 100 -1.59 11.31 1.33
CA TYR A 100 -1.15 11.97 2.55
C TYR A 100 0.38 12.14 2.58
N PHE A 101 1.16 11.11 2.24
CA PHE A 101 2.62 11.21 2.21
C PHE A 101 3.12 12.15 1.12
N LEU A 102 2.46 12.18 -0.05
CA LEU A 102 2.74 13.19 -1.07
C LEU A 102 2.51 14.61 -0.53
N GLU A 103 1.40 14.85 0.14
CA GLU A 103 1.09 16.16 0.75
C GLU A 103 2.14 16.58 1.79
N GLN A 104 2.57 15.65 2.65
CA GLN A 104 3.55 15.93 3.70
C GLN A 104 4.98 16.16 3.18
N THR A 105 5.35 15.50 2.10
CA THR A 105 6.73 15.54 1.59
C THR A 105 6.92 16.41 0.36
N GLY A 106 5.83 16.77 -0.32
CA GLY A 106 5.86 17.47 -1.61
C GLY A 106 6.50 16.66 -2.75
N SER A 107 6.75 15.35 -2.54
CA SER A 107 7.47 14.50 -3.50
C SER A 107 6.62 13.32 -3.95
N LEU A 108 6.33 13.26 -5.25
CA LEU A 108 5.66 12.11 -5.87
C LEU A 108 6.44 10.81 -5.67
N TRP A 109 7.77 10.88 -5.62
CA TRP A 109 8.61 9.71 -5.41
C TRP A 109 8.37 9.04 -4.05
N THR A 110 8.00 9.79 -3.02
CA THR A 110 7.63 9.20 -1.72
C THR A 110 6.42 8.27 -1.87
N SER A 111 5.39 8.72 -2.57
CA SER A 111 4.20 7.94 -2.85
C SER A 111 4.52 6.72 -3.72
N VAL A 112 5.26 6.92 -4.81
CA VAL A 112 5.70 5.84 -5.73
C VAL A 112 6.48 4.75 -4.98
N LEU A 113 7.48 5.12 -4.20
CA LEU A 113 8.32 4.15 -3.48
C LEU A 113 7.55 3.40 -2.40
N LEU A 114 6.64 4.07 -1.69
CA LEU A 114 5.77 3.41 -0.71
C LEU A 114 4.82 2.41 -1.39
N HIS A 115 4.26 2.78 -2.53
CA HIS A 115 3.38 1.91 -3.30
C HIS A 115 4.14 0.70 -3.88
N MET A 116 5.28 0.92 -4.54
CA MET A 116 6.15 -0.16 -5.00
C MET A 116 6.52 -1.12 -3.85
N GLY A 117 6.92 -0.57 -2.71
CA GLY A 117 7.24 -1.36 -1.52
C GLY A 117 6.06 -2.19 -1.03
N ALA A 118 4.85 -1.63 -1.01
CA ALA A 118 3.64 -2.35 -0.62
C ALA A 118 3.33 -3.50 -1.57
N ASN A 119 3.42 -3.28 -2.88
CA ASN A 119 3.14 -4.30 -3.90
C ASN A 119 4.20 -5.40 -3.93
N ILE A 120 5.49 -5.06 -3.94
CA ILE A 120 6.57 -6.06 -3.88
C ILE A 120 6.44 -6.91 -2.62
N TRP A 121 6.18 -6.27 -1.48
CA TRP A 121 6.02 -6.97 -0.22
C TRP A 121 4.82 -7.92 -0.23
N SER A 122 3.68 -7.51 -0.83
CA SER A 122 2.50 -8.37 -0.94
C SER A 122 2.73 -9.61 -1.81
N LEU A 123 3.62 -9.53 -2.80
CA LEU A 123 4.03 -10.66 -3.64
C LEU A 123 5.00 -11.61 -2.91
N VAL A 124 5.96 -11.04 -2.19
CA VAL A 124 7.04 -11.84 -1.55
C VAL A 124 6.62 -12.44 -0.21
N LEU A 125 5.76 -11.76 0.53
CA LEU A 125 5.39 -12.19 1.90
C LEU A 125 4.75 -13.57 1.98
N PRO A 126 3.81 -13.97 1.10
CA PRO A 126 3.20 -15.30 1.16
C PRO A 126 4.24 -16.42 1.02
N GLU A 127 5.16 -16.28 0.08
CA GLU A 127 6.26 -17.25 -0.15
C GLU A 127 7.21 -17.30 1.05
N LEU A 128 7.60 -16.14 1.57
CA LEU A 128 8.43 -16.06 2.76
C LEU A 128 7.74 -16.67 3.98
N ALA A 129 6.46 -16.40 4.17
CA ALA A 129 5.68 -16.94 5.27
C ALA A 129 5.55 -18.47 5.18
N ALA A 130 5.28 -19.01 3.98
CA ALA A 130 5.21 -20.44 3.75
C ALA A 130 6.56 -21.11 4.06
N TRP A 131 7.66 -20.55 3.57
CA TRP A 131 9.01 -21.05 3.85
C TRP A 131 9.36 -21.00 5.35
N LEU A 132 8.99 -19.93 6.05
CA LEU A 132 9.24 -19.80 7.49
C LEU A 132 8.42 -20.80 8.30
N LEU A 133 7.15 -21.06 7.94
CA LEU A 133 6.31 -22.03 8.62
C LEU A 133 6.85 -23.44 8.49
N ASP A 134 7.33 -23.81 7.30
CA ASP A 134 7.90 -25.13 7.05
C ASP A 134 9.19 -25.38 7.84
N ARG A 135 10.02 -24.36 8.00
CA ARG A 135 11.37 -24.50 8.54
C ARG A 135 11.47 -24.12 10.03
N TYR A 136 10.70 -23.15 10.48
CA TYR A 136 10.80 -22.56 11.82
C TYR A 136 9.41 -22.29 12.42
N PRO A 137 8.91 -23.13 13.34
CA PRO A 137 7.56 -22.93 13.91
C PRO A 137 7.30 -21.55 14.53
N MET A 138 8.36 -20.92 15.07
CA MET A 138 8.29 -19.56 15.64
C MET A 138 8.66 -18.46 14.63
N GLY A 139 9.00 -18.79 13.41
CA GLY A 139 9.49 -17.85 12.39
C GLY A 139 8.48 -16.76 12.06
N ILE A 140 7.19 -17.11 11.98
CA ILE A 140 6.12 -16.13 11.75
C ILE A 140 5.97 -15.16 12.93
N ALA A 141 6.05 -15.62 14.16
CA ALA A 141 5.97 -14.74 15.32
C ALA A 141 7.10 -13.71 15.32
N VAL A 142 8.33 -14.15 15.02
CA VAL A 142 9.49 -13.26 14.88
C VAL A 142 9.29 -12.27 13.74
N MET A 143 8.81 -12.72 12.58
CA MET A 143 8.53 -11.86 11.43
C MET A 143 7.47 -10.80 11.77
N LEU A 144 6.37 -11.16 12.43
CA LEU A 144 5.34 -10.22 12.86
C LEU A 144 5.89 -9.18 13.84
N VAL A 145 6.72 -9.58 14.80
CA VAL A 145 7.37 -8.64 15.73
C VAL A 145 8.28 -7.68 14.98
N LEU A 146 9.09 -8.17 14.02
CA LEU A 146 9.96 -7.31 13.20
C LEU A 146 9.16 -6.32 12.34
N LEU A 147 8.03 -6.75 11.77
CA LEU A 147 7.13 -5.88 11.01
C LEU A 147 6.52 -4.79 11.88
N LEU A 148 6.03 -5.14 13.06
CA LEU A 148 5.46 -4.20 14.03
C LEU A 148 6.49 -3.18 14.50
N THR A 149 7.68 -3.64 14.88
CA THR A 149 8.77 -2.76 15.33
C THR A 149 9.24 -1.84 14.22
N GLY A 150 9.40 -2.36 12.99
CA GLY A 150 9.74 -1.56 11.81
C GLY A 150 8.68 -0.50 11.49
N MET A 151 7.39 -0.86 11.59
CA MET A 151 6.29 0.08 11.41
C MET A 151 6.31 1.19 12.46
N CYS A 152 6.46 0.85 13.74
CA CYS A 152 6.54 1.82 14.83
C CYS A 152 7.76 2.75 14.68
N ALA A 153 8.92 2.20 14.33
CA ALA A 153 10.14 2.98 14.09
C ALA A 153 9.96 3.94 12.91
N GLY A 154 9.36 3.47 11.80
CA GLY A 154 9.07 4.31 10.62
C GLY A 154 8.13 5.47 10.92
N ILE A 155 7.03 5.21 11.64
CA ILE A 155 6.09 6.24 12.07
C ILE A 155 6.79 7.26 12.98
N SER A 156 7.56 6.79 13.96
CA SER A 156 8.29 7.65 14.90
C SER A 156 9.32 8.52 14.17
N TYR A 157 10.07 7.94 13.24
CA TYR A 157 11.05 8.68 12.43
C TYR A 157 10.38 9.77 11.59
N PHE A 158 9.29 9.44 10.91
CA PHE A 158 8.55 10.39 10.08
C PHE A 158 7.98 11.54 10.91
N ARG A 159 7.35 11.22 12.04
CA ARG A 159 6.79 12.22 12.97
C ARG A 159 7.86 13.18 13.49
N ASN A 160 9.00 12.66 13.93
CA ASN A 160 10.08 13.48 14.45
C ASN A 160 10.67 14.41 13.38
N ARG A 161 10.70 13.96 12.12
CA ARG A 161 11.21 14.76 11.02
C ARG A 161 10.27 15.92 10.66
N THR A 162 8.96 15.66 10.59
CA THR A 162 7.96 16.71 10.33
C THR A 162 7.93 17.75 11.45
N ASP A 163 8.03 17.35 12.71
CA ASP A 163 8.11 18.26 13.86
C ASP A 163 9.37 19.14 13.80
N THR A 164 10.49 18.59 13.32
CA THR A 164 11.78 19.33 13.20
C THR A 164 11.73 20.35 12.06
N GLU A 165 11.13 20.01 10.92
CA GLU A 165 10.98 20.93 9.80
C GLU A 165 10.03 22.08 10.13
N GLN A 166 8.90 21.81 10.80
CA GLN A 166 7.98 22.85 11.27
C GLN A 166 8.64 23.83 12.24
N ARG A 167 9.52 23.37 13.13
CA ARG A 167 10.27 24.24 14.07
C ARG A 167 11.33 25.11 13.39
N ARG A 168 11.77 24.79 12.18
CA ARG A 168 12.73 25.59 11.41
C ARG A 168 12.09 26.73 10.64
N ILE A 169 10.77 26.72 10.49
CA ILE A 169 10.00 27.72 9.74
C ILE A 169 9.43 28.82 10.66
N ILE A 170 9.48 28.61 12.00
CA ILE A 170 9.11 29.59 13.04
C ILE A 170 10.38 30.28 13.56
#